data_4bb53c0ba262486107504ea15a2f2a92
#
_entry.id   4bb53c0ba262486107504ea15a2f2a92
#
_cell.length_a   1.000
_cell.length_b   1.000
_cell.length_c   1.000
_cell.angle_alpha   90.00
_cell.angle_beta   90.00
_cell.angle_gamma   90.00
#
_symmetry.space_group_name_H-M   'P 1'
#
loop_
_entity.id
_entity.type
_entity.pdbx_description
1 polymer ?
#
loop_
_entity_poly.entity_id
_entity_poly.type
_entity_poly.pdbx_seq_one_letter_code
_entity_poly.pdbx_strand_id
1 'polypeptide(L)'
;MPRTVVLRPYGDRDLPGTLELRPRVYPGWKDASDTAWHTAVYAWLARNPVDAPTHRWVLDDGGSIVGHLAAVPLRYRIVGERVVAHTPTDYMALPGYGFHAVSLMRTFFATCPNYIACNVTGDVTKIESLFGPTRIAGLHQAVKVLDLGSYPRLPRAVPRPLAAVAAAAFRAMDAVRIRASRGGLEVRDEDPATAFDEAFDRLFESASAVVPCIAEKTSAFLRWRYGPGTPRPVKVLTVRATDGSLHGYAVTRTTGSSEGFILDLTTEPGRRDVARALLGEAVRRLWRDRAFVVRYRSLPSVVSPSVNDLGRIGFRFPGGSRGILPGARPERQLELAIRLADPASLAAAADPEHWSYNLGDGEASFWVP
;
A
#
# COMPACT_ATOMS: atom_id res chain seq x y z
N MET A 1 19.59 -26.89 29.98
CA MET A 1 19.63 -25.50 30.45
C MET A 1 18.55 -24.73 29.70
N PRO A 2 17.77 -23.87 30.35
CA PRO A 2 16.83 -23.05 29.63
C PRO A 2 17.60 -22.18 28.62
N ARG A 3 17.24 -22.26 27.34
CA ARG A 3 17.80 -21.42 26.30
C ARG A 3 17.42 -19.98 26.59
N THR A 4 18.40 -19.07 26.56
CA THR A 4 18.14 -17.64 26.78
C THR A 4 17.93 -16.98 25.44
N VAL A 5 16.70 -16.54 25.15
CA VAL A 5 16.39 -15.76 23.96
C VAL A 5 17.00 -14.38 24.10
N VAL A 6 17.83 -13.97 23.18
CA VAL A 6 18.48 -12.67 23.15
C VAL A 6 17.89 -11.79 22.06
N LEU A 7 17.42 -10.59 22.41
CA LEU A 7 17.07 -9.55 21.46
C LEU A 7 18.34 -8.74 21.14
N ARG A 8 18.68 -8.66 19.87
CA ARG A 8 19.85 -7.93 19.40
C ARG A 8 19.65 -7.26 18.04
N PRO A 9 20.47 -6.27 17.66
CA PRO A 9 20.48 -5.76 16.29
C PRO A 9 20.71 -6.89 15.28
N TYR A 10 20.07 -6.75 14.13
CA TYR A 10 20.27 -7.62 12.97
C TYR A 10 21.66 -7.38 12.36
N GLY A 11 22.31 -8.43 11.93
CA GLY A 11 23.52 -8.39 11.10
C GLY A 11 23.33 -9.21 9.82
N ASP A 12 24.19 -9.02 8.82
CA ASP A 12 24.07 -9.68 7.50
C ASP A 12 24.03 -11.22 7.60
N ARG A 13 24.71 -11.78 8.59
CA ARG A 13 24.69 -13.23 8.89
C ARG A 13 23.31 -13.77 9.26
N ASP A 14 22.36 -12.89 9.64
CA ASP A 14 21.03 -13.28 10.09
C ASP A 14 20.03 -13.43 8.91
N LEU A 15 20.44 -13.03 7.70
CA LEU A 15 19.57 -13.10 6.52
C LEU A 15 19.03 -14.50 6.26
N PRO A 16 19.85 -15.58 6.25
CA PRO A 16 19.33 -16.94 6.03
C PRO A 16 18.28 -17.33 7.07
N GLY A 17 18.55 -17.14 8.36
CA GLY A 17 17.63 -17.46 9.43
C GLY A 17 16.33 -16.63 9.39
N THR A 18 16.41 -15.37 8.97
CA THR A 18 15.22 -14.52 8.77
C THR A 18 14.37 -15.01 7.59
N LEU A 19 15.00 -15.45 6.50
CA LEU A 19 14.29 -16.02 5.35
C LEU A 19 13.60 -17.35 5.72
N GLU A 20 14.24 -18.20 6.51
CA GLU A 20 13.68 -19.45 7.01
C GLU A 20 12.53 -19.26 8.03
N LEU A 21 12.57 -18.16 8.78
CA LEU A 21 11.54 -17.82 9.75
C LEU A 21 10.18 -17.57 9.09
N ARG A 22 10.16 -16.90 7.94
CA ARG A 22 8.95 -16.44 7.28
C ARG A 22 7.94 -17.52 6.92
N PRO A 23 8.28 -18.63 6.21
CA PRO A 23 7.32 -19.69 5.91
C PRO A 23 6.82 -20.42 7.17
N ARG A 24 7.58 -20.39 8.26
CA ARG A 24 7.17 -20.97 9.54
C ARG A 24 6.14 -20.09 10.26
N VAL A 25 6.24 -18.77 10.12
CA VAL A 25 5.28 -17.80 10.71
C VAL A 25 4.04 -17.66 9.84
N TYR A 26 4.18 -17.73 8.51
CA TYR A 26 3.10 -17.55 7.54
C TYR A 26 2.90 -18.78 6.64
N PRO A 27 2.59 -19.97 7.19
CA PRO A 27 2.53 -21.23 6.40
C PRO A 27 1.44 -21.20 5.31
N GLY A 28 0.42 -20.35 5.47
CA GLY A 28 -0.66 -20.20 4.49
C GLY A 28 -0.40 -19.14 3.41
N TRP A 29 0.72 -18.44 3.46
CA TRP A 29 1.07 -17.44 2.46
C TRP A 29 1.93 -18.06 1.37
N LYS A 30 1.40 -18.10 0.14
CA LYS A 30 2.01 -18.78 -1.00
C LYS A 30 3.45 -18.32 -1.29
N ASP A 31 3.72 -17.01 -1.15
CA ASP A 31 5.02 -16.44 -1.47
C ASP A 31 5.96 -16.37 -0.25
N ALA A 32 5.58 -16.94 0.90
CA ALA A 32 6.40 -16.91 2.11
C ALA A 32 7.77 -17.60 1.93
N SER A 33 7.86 -18.58 1.04
CA SER A 33 9.09 -19.31 0.73
C SER A 33 9.89 -18.74 -0.45
N ASP A 34 9.44 -17.64 -1.07
CA ASP A 34 10.19 -17.00 -2.16
C ASP A 34 11.37 -16.18 -1.58
N THR A 35 12.45 -16.88 -1.27
CA THR A 35 13.66 -16.30 -0.65
C THR A 35 14.32 -15.27 -1.56
N ALA A 36 14.28 -15.47 -2.88
CA ALA A 36 14.86 -14.53 -3.85
C ALA A 36 14.12 -13.19 -3.82
N TRP A 37 12.79 -13.23 -3.81
CA TRP A 37 11.99 -12.01 -3.70
C TRP A 37 12.20 -11.29 -2.36
N HIS A 38 12.19 -12.02 -1.24
CA HIS A 38 12.41 -11.42 0.08
C HIS A 38 13.80 -10.79 0.21
N THR A 39 14.82 -11.44 -0.33
CA THR A 39 16.18 -10.88 -0.40
C THR A 39 16.18 -9.58 -1.22
N ALA A 40 15.50 -9.56 -2.37
CA ALA A 40 15.37 -8.36 -3.18
C ALA A 40 14.62 -7.23 -2.45
N VAL A 41 13.58 -7.56 -1.66
CA VAL A 41 12.87 -6.56 -0.82
C VAL A 41 13.84 -5.95 0.20
N TYR A 42 14.61 -6.74 0.92
CA TYR A 42 15.58 -6.21 1.91
C TYR A 42 16.66 -5.34 1.26
N ALA A 43 17.21 -5.77 0.13
CA ALA A 43 18.19 -4.99 -0.62
C ALA A 43 17.60 -3.68 -1.17
N TRP A 44 16.32 -3.67 -1.54
CA TRP A 44 15.62 -2.47 -1.97
C TRP A 44 15.34 -1.52 -0.80
N LEU A 45 14.89 -2.03 0.36
CA LEU A 45 14.68 -1.24 1.57
C LEU A 45 15.98 -0.58 2.07
N ALA A 46 17.13 -1.26 1.92
CA ALA A 46 18.44 -0.70 2.28
C ALA A 46 18.86 0.50 1.41
N ARG A 47 18.26 0.68 0.24
CA ARG A 47 18.50 1.82 -0.67
C ARG A 47 17.50 2.95 -0.50
N ASN A 48 16.74 2.96 0.59
CA ASN A 48 15.78 4.02 0.91
C ASN A 48 16.48 5.39 0.91
N PRO A 49 15.98 6.40 0.14
CA PRO A 49 16.61 7.72 0.05
C PRO A 49 16.30 8.64 1.24
N VAL A 50 15.58 8.14 2.24
CA VAL A 50 15.30 8.91 3.46
C VAL A 50 16.58 8.96 4.31
N ASP A 51 17.00 10.18 4.65
CA ASP A 51 18.17 10.40 5.52
C ASP A 51 17.82 10.08 6.99
N ALA A 52 17.63 8.77 7.23
CA ALA A 52 17.41 8.19 8.54
C ALA A 52 17.69 6.68 8.45
N PRO A 53 18.20 6.06 9.53
CA PRO A 53 18.57 4.65 9.49
C PRO A 53 17.34 3.73 9.41
N THR A 54 17.46 2.69 8.60
CA THR A 54 16.59 1.51 8.70
C THR A 54 17.12 0.65 9.85
N HIS A 55 16.34 0.48 10.90
CA HIS A 55 16.69 -0.42 11.99
C HIS A 55 16.13 -1.81 11.75
N ARG A 56 16.86 -2.83 12.20
CA ARG A 56 16.39 -4.22 12.20
C ARG A 56 16.85 -4.91 13.48
N TRP A 57 15.98 -5.75 14.03
CA TRP A 57 16.26 -6.54 15.24
C TRP A 57 15.82 -7.97 15.05
N VAL A 58 16.52 -8.87 15.73
CA VAL A 58 16.20 -10.30 15.76
C VAL A 58 16.08 -10.80 17.20
N LEU A 59 15.28 -11.84 17.36
CA LEU A 59 15.29 -12.70 18.52
C LEU A 59 16.12 -13.93 18.17
N ASP A 60 17.22 -14.13 18.90
CA ASP A 60 18.16 -15.21 18.72
C ASP A 60 18.03 -16.22 19.90
N ASP A 61 17.65 -17.45 19.60
CA ASP A 61 17.58 -18.55 20.57
C ASP A 61 18.70 -19.55 20.26
N GLY A 62 19.87 -19.29 20.84
CA GLY A 62 21.02 -20.16 20.71
C GLY A 62 21.50 -20.34 19.27
N GLY A 63 21.52 -19.29 18.47
CA GLY A 63 21.93 -19.28 17.06
C GLY A 63 20.77 -19.48 16.06
N SER A 64 19.57 -19.70 16.54
CA SER A 64 18.37 -19.81 15.69
C SER A 64 17.58 -18.50 15.72
N ILE A 65 17.26 -17.92 14.56
CA ILE A 65 16.40 -16.72 14.48
C ILE A 65 14.95 -17.15 14.66
N VAL A 66 14.34 -16.68 15.76
CA VAL A 66 12.96 -17.04 16.15
C VAL A 66 12.00 -15.83 16.12
N GLY A 67 12.52 -14.63 15.87
CA GLY A 67 11.75 -13.41 15.66
C GLY A 67 12.54 -12.35 14.90
N HIS A 68 11.84 -11.44 14.25
CA HIS A 68 12.40 -10.36 13.45
C HIS A 68 11.45 -9.16 13.42
N LEU A 69 12.03 -7.96 13.37
CA LEU A 69 11.30 -6.71 13.13
C LEU A 69 12.22 -5.75 12.39
N ALA A 70 11.73 -5.11 11.35
CA ALA A 70 12.39 -3.98 10.72
C ALA A 70 11.60 -2.68 10.95
N ALA A 71 12.31 -1.56 11.06
CA ALA A 71 11.76 -0.21 11.12
C ALA A 71 12.29 0.59 9.93
N VAL A 72 11.41 0.87 8.98
CA VAL A 72 11.75 1.55 7.73
C VAL A 72 11.36 3.02 7.85
N PRO A 73 12.30 3.97 7.65
CA PRO A 73 11.98 5.39 7.67
C PRO A 73 11.22 5.80 6.41
N LEU A 74 10.17 6.58 6.58
CA LEU A 74 9.41 7.21 5.50
C LEU A 74 9.27 8.70 5.81
N ARG A 75 9.16 9.53 4.79
CA ARG A 75 8.94 10.98 4.94
C ARG A 75 7.50 11.35 4.68
N TYR A 76 7.04 12.32 5.47
CA TYR A 76 5.72 12.90 5.38
C TYR A 76 5.81 14.43 5.42
N ARG A 77 4.80 15.11 4.86
CA ARG A 77 4.50 16.51 5.15
C ARG A 77 3.33 16.53 6.12
N ILE A 78 3.53 17.16 7.27
CA ILE A 78 2.49 17.35 8.29
C ILE A 78 2.43 18.84 8.60
N VAL A 79 1.34 19.49 8.17
CA VAL A 79 1.13 20.96 8.28
C VAL A 79 2.34 21.74 7.73
N GLY A 80 2.80 21.32 6.54
CA GLY A 80 3.94 21.95 5.85
C GLY A 80 5.31 21.48 6.33
N GLU A 81 5.42 20.91 7.53
CA GLU A 81 6.69 20.44 8.10
C GLU A 81 7.07 19.06 7.57
N ARG A 82 8.38 18.85 7.37
CA ARG A 82 8.91 17.54 6.96
C ARG A 82 9.14 16.67 8.19
N VAL A 83 8.38 15.59 8.28
CA VAL A 83 8.46 14.63 9.37
C VAL A 83 9.00 13.30 8.86
N VAL A 84 10.04 12.77 9.48
CA VAL A 84 10.48 11.38 9.29
C VAL A 84 9.81 10.52 10.36
N ALA A 85 9.07 9.51 9.92
CA ALA A 85 8.46 8.51 10.79
C ALA A 85 8.87 7.11 10.35
N HIS A 86 9.06 6.21 11.31
CA HIS A 86 9.37 4.82 11.02
C HIS A 86 8.08 4.00 10.97
N THR A 87 8.02 3.08 10.00
CA THR A 87 6.96 2.08 9.93
C THR A 87 7.54 0.71 10.28
N PRO A 88 6.93 -0.04 11.22
CA PRO A 88 7.33 -1.41 11.49
C PRO A 88 6.95 -2.27 10.30
N THR A 89 7.87 -3.08 9.85
CA THR A 89 7.62 -4.02 8.76
C THR A 89 8.26 -5.36 9.06
N ASP A 90 7.71 -6.42 8.47
CA ASP A 90 8.24 -7.75 8.62
C ASP A 90 8.33 -8.21 10.09
N TYR A 91 7.31 -7.86 10.87
CA TYR A 91 7.20 -8.25 12.26
C TYR A 91 6.79 -9.72 12.37
N MET A 92 7.71 -10.55 12.78
CA MET A 92 7.58 -11.99 12.85
C MET A 92 8.04 -12.54 14.19
N ALA A 93 7.34 -13.53 14.71
CA ALA A 93 7.83 -14.38 15.79
C ALA A 93 7.22 -15.76 15.65
N LEU A 94 8.01 -16.81 15.96
CA LEU A 94 7.49 -18.18 16.00
C LEU A 94 6.45 -18.35 17.10
N PRO A 95 5.49 -19.25 16.93
CA PRO A 95 4.62 -19.70 18.02
C PRO A 95 5.48 -20.11 19.22
N GLY A 96 5.06 -19.68 20.43
CA GLY A 96 5.81 -19.89 21.67
C GLY A 96 6.73 -18.73 22.07
N TYR A 97 7.06 -17.82 21.15
CA TYR A 97 7.91 -16.65 21.42
C TYR A 97 7.12 -15.32 21.52
N GLY A 98 5.81 -15.38 21.66
CA GLY A 98 4.93 -14.19 21.68
C GLY A 98 5.32 -13.15 22.74
N PHE A 99 5.77 -13.57 23.94
CA PHE A 99 6.26 -12.66 24.97
C PHE A 99 7.50 -11.88 24.52
N HIS A 100 8.43 -12.55 23.85
CA HIS A 100 9.63 -11.92 23.29
C HIS A 100 9.30 -11.02 22.08
N ALA A 101 8.25 -11.33 21.32
CA ALA A 101 7.76 -10.48 20.24
C ALA A 101 7.35 -9.08 20.74
N VAL A 102 6.73 -8.98 21.92
CA VAL A 102 6.43 -7.68 22.55
C VAL A 102 7.72 -6.88 22.81
N SER A 103 8.83 -7.55 23.13
CA SER A 103 10.11 -6.88 23.37
C SER A 103 10.67 -6.26 22.08
N LEU A 104 10.48 -6.89 20.90
CA LEU A 104 10.83 -6.30 19.60
C LEU A 104 10.07 -4.98 19.39
N MET A 105 8.76 -4.97 19.62
CA MET A 105 7.94 -3.76 19.47
C MET A 105 8.30 -2.68 20.49
N ARG A 106 8.64 -3.07 21.72
CA ARG A 106 9.15 -2.14 22.74
C ARG A 106 10.44 -1.47 22.28
N THR A 107 11.38 -2.24 21.72
CA THR A 107 12.63 -1.71 21.19
C THR A 107 12.37 -0.76 20.02
N PHE A 108 11.44 -1.12 19.12
CA PHE A 108 11.01 -0.23 18.04
C PHE A 108 10.55 1.13 18.58
N PHE A 109 9.59 1.16 19.51
CA PHE A 109 9.04 2.41 20.03
C PHE A 109 10.02 3.19 20.93
N ALA A 110 11.02 2.53 21.50
CA ALA A 110 12.11 3.19 22.22
C ALA A 110 13.12 3.85 21.27
N THR A 111 13.32 3.26 20.08
CA THR A 111 14.31 3.74 19.10
C THR A 111 13.70 4.76 18.13
N CYS A 112 12.42 4.59 17.77
CA CYS A 112 11.74 5.37 16.74
C CYS A 112 10.69 6.29 17.39
N PRO A 113 10.98 7.58 17.62
CA PRO A 113 10.05 8.49 18.31
C PRO A 113 8.80 8.80 17.50
N ASN A 114 8.93 8.84 16.16
CA ASN A 114 7.82 9.02 15.25
C ASN A 114 7.47 7.70 14.56
N TYR A 115 6.21 7.34 14.64
CA TYR A 115 5.62 6.15 14.05
C TYR A 115 4.42 6.55 13.20
N ILE A 116 4.40 6.07 11.96
CA ILE A 116 3.23 6.12 11.07
C ILE A 116 3.19 4.77 10.35
N ALA A 117 2.11 4.03 10.52
CA ALA A 117 1.93 2.74 9.86
C ALA A 117 0.47 2.51 9.48
N CYS A 118 0.27 1.73 8.44
CA CYS A 118 -1.05 1.31 7.99
C CYS A 118 -1.11 -0.22 7.97
N ASN A 119 -1.46 -0.78 9.12
CA ASN A 119 -1.41 -2.22 9.36
C ASN A 119 -2.77 -2.90 9.17
N VAL A 120 -2.71 -4.18 8.86
CA VAL A 120 -3.87 -5.06 8.90
C VAL A 120 -4.31 -5.24 10.35
N THR A 121 -5.58 -4.92 10.66
CA THR A 121 -6.15 -5.14 11.99
C THR A 121 -6.02 -6.60 12.43
N GLY A 122 -5.53 -6.83 13.63
CA GLY A 122 -5.30 -8.16 14.17
C GLY A 122 -4.39 -8.16 15.40
N ASP A 123 -3.62 -9.23 15.58
CA ASP A 123 -2.77 -9.36 16.78
C ASP A 123 -1.62 -8.34 16.81
N VAL A 124 -1.10 -7.94 15.65
CA VAL A 124 -0.06 -6.89 15.55
C VAL A 124 -0.59 -5.57 16.11
N THR A 125 -1.78 -5.16 15.71
CA THR A 125 -2.38 -3.90 16.19
C THR A 125 -2.72 -3.94 17.68
N LYS A 126 -3.01 -5.11 18.26
CA LYS A 126 -3.15 -5.27 19.71
C LYS A 126 -1.83 -5.04 20.45
N ILE A 127 -0.73 -5.57 19.91
CA ILE A 127 0.61 -5.36 20.50
C ILE A 127 1.01 -3.89 20.36
N GLU A 128 0.82 -3.28 19.19
CA GLU A 128 1.11 -1.86 18.96
C GLU A 128 0.34 -0.96 19.93
N SER A 129 -0.94 -1.27 20.20
CA SER A 129 -1.78 -0.48 21.11
C SER A 129 -1.24 -0.39 22.55
N LEU A 130 -0.38 -1.32 22.96
CA LEU A 130 0.30 -1.26 24.27
C LEU A 130 1.29 -0.09 24.38
N PHE A 131 1.68 0.50 23.23
CA PHE A 131 2.67 1.59 23.15
C PHE A 131 2.05 2.95 22.83
N GLY A 132 0.74 3.05 22.85
CA GLY A 132 -0.02 4.29 22.78
C GLY A 132 -0.09 5.00 21.40
N PRO A 133 0.01 4.32 20.23
CA PRO A 133 -0.27 4.99 18.97
C PRO A 133 -1.77 5.38 18.89
N THR A 134 -2.02 6.53 18.31
CA THR A 134 -3.37 7.00 17.99
C THR A 134 -3.84 6.35 16.69
N ARG A 135 -4.99 5.71 16.69
CA ARG A 135 -5.66 5.21 15.49
C ARG A 135 -6.41 6.33 14.82
N ILE A 136 -6.20 6.50 13.52
CA ILE A 136 -6.76 7.60 12.75
C ILE A 136 -8.01 7.14 12.00
N ALA A 137 -7.84 6.23 11.04
CA ALA A 137 -8.94 5.72 10.23
C ALA A 137 -8.59 4.41 9.55
N GLY A 138 -9.63 3.64 9.21
CA GLY A 138 -9.50 2.54 8.26
C GLY A 138 -9.44 3.05 6.83
N LEU A 139 -8.53 2.53 6.01
CA LEU A 139 -8.51 2.85 4.59
C LEU A 139 -9.83 2.42 3.92
N HIS A 140 -10.35 3.26 3.07
CA HIS A 140 -11.45 2.89 2.19
C HIS A 140 -10.97 1.78 1.25
N GLN A 141 -11.65 0.65 1.28
CA GLN A 141 -11.34 -0.48 0.42
C GLN A 141 -12.30 -0.49 -0.76
N ALA A 142 -11.87 0.04 -1.89
CA ALA A 142 -12.63 0.01 -3.13
C ALA A 142 -12.23 -1.22 -3.95
N VAL A 143 -13.21 -2.01 -4.34
CA VAL A 143 -13.03 -3.24 -5.13
C VAL A 143 -13.86 -3.17 -6.39
N LYS A 144 -13.25 -3.53 -7.52
CA LYS A 144 -13.94 -3.66 -8.79
C LYS A 144 -13.64 -5.02 -9.40
N VAL A 145 -14.66 -5.83 -9.60
CA VAL A 145 -14.54 -7.11 -10.32
C VAL A 145 -14.47 -6.79 -11.82
N LEU A 146 -13.49 -7.36 -12.51
CA LEU A 146 -13.29 -7.21 -13.97
C LEU A 146 -13.73 -8.46 -14.74
N ASP A 147 -13.48 -9.63 -14.17
CA ASP A 147 -13.91 -10.89 -14.74
C ASP A 147 -14.72 -11.70 -13.72
N LEU A 148 -16.01 -11.77 -13.95
CA LEU A 148 -16.91 -12.55 -13.10
C LEU A 148 -16.61 -14.05 -13.17
N GLY A 149 -16.18 -14.56 -14.33
CA GLY A 149 -15.90 -15.98 -14.53
C GLY A 149 -14.69 -16.48 -13.73
N SER A 150 -13.70 -15.63 -13.55
CA SER A 150 -12.47 -15.92 -12.79
C SER A 150 -12.57 -15.53 -11.32
N TYR A 151 -13.66 -14.90 -10.89
CA TYR A 151 -13.80 -14.46 -9.50
C TYR A 151 -14.12 -15.64 -8.57
N PRO A 152 -13.23 -16.00 -7.63
CA PRO A 152 -13.31 -17.27 -6.86
C PRO A 152 -14.56 -17.41 -5.99
N ARG A 153 -15.33 -16.35 -5.80
CA ARG A 153 -16.46 -16.27 -4.86
C ARG A 153 -17.83 -16.23 -5.52
N LEU A 154 -17.90 -16.48 -6.84
CA LEU A 154 -19.20 -16.60 -7.49
C LEU A 154 -19.89 -17.92 -7.11
N PRO A 155 -21.19 -17.89 -6.80
CA PRO A 155 -21.96 -19.11 -6.62
C PRO A 155 -21.90 -19.96 -7.88
N ARG A 156 -21.49 -21.23 -7.73
CA ARG A 156 -21.42 -22.20 -8.84
C ARG A 156 -22.79 -22.56 -9.48
N ALA A 157 -23.87 -22.00 -8.94
CA ALA A 157 -25.25 -22.32 -9.32
C ALA A 157 -25.77 -21.60 -10.57
N VAL A 158 -24.99 -20.66 -11.16
CA VAL A 158 -25.46 -19.91 -12.35
C VAL A 158 -25.14 -20.75 -13.60
N PRO A 159 -26.16 -21.07 -14.45
CA PRO A 159 -25.91 -21.77 -15.72
C PRO A 159 -24.89 -21.01 -16.59
N ARG A 160 -23.89 -21.74 -17.12
CA ARG A 160 -22.78 -21.17 -17.91
C ARG A 160 -23.21 -20.18 -19.01
N PRO A 161 -24.26 -20.43 -19.84
CA PRO A 161 -24.65 -19.50 -20.89
C PRO A 161 -25.18 -18.17 -20.31
N LEU A 162 -25.93 -18.20 -19.21
CA LEU A 162 -26.42 -16.99 -18.54
C LEU A 162 -25.27 -16.20 -17.91
N ALA A 163 -24.31 -16.87 -17.32
CA ALA A 163 -23.10 -16.25 -16.81
C ALA A 163 -22.27 -15.56 -17.92
N ALA A 164 -22.18 -16.17 -19.11
CA ALA A 164 -21.48 -15.58 -20.24
C ALA A 164 -22.16 -14.31 -20.78
N VAL A 165 -23.50 -14.33 -20.90
CA VAL A 165 -24.28 -13.14 -21.31
C VAL A 165 -24.15 -12.02 -20.29
N ALA A 166 -24.31 -12.34 -19.00
CA ALA A 166 -24.14 -11.36 -17.92
C ALA A 166 -22.73 -10.76 -17.90
N ALA A 167 -21.69 -11.58 -18.11
CA ALA A 167 -20.31 -11.11 -18.19
C ALA A 167 -20.08 -10.21 -19.42
N ALA A 168 -20.69 -10.52 -20.57
CA ALA A 168 -20.59 -9.67 -21.76
C ALA A 168 -21.29 -8.31 -21.58
N ALA A 169 -22.50 -8.29 -21.02
CA ALA A 169 -23.22 -7.06 -20.70
C ALA A 169 -22.46 -6.21 -19.67
N PHE A 170 -21.91 -6.85 -18.65
CA PHE A 170 -21.09 -6.18 -17.64
C PHE A 170 -19.85 -5.52 -18.26
N ARG A 171 -19.14 -6.24 -19.15
CA ARG A 171 -17.97 -5.69 -19.88
C ARG A 171 -18.34 -4.51 -20.78
N ALA A 172 -19.45 -4.59 -21.52
CA ALA A 172 -19.91 -3.51 -22.37
C ALA A 172 -20.24 -2.24 -21.56
N MET A 173 -20.95 -2.39 -20.44
CA MET A 173 -21.24 -1.29 -19.52
C MET A 173 -19.97 -0.67 -18.93
N ASP A 174 -19.00 -1.48 -18.56
CA ASP A 174 -17.71 -1.01 -18.05
C ASP A 174 -16.89 -0.26 -19.11
N ALA A 175 -16.89 -0.74 -20.34
CA ALA A 175 -16.21 -0.04 -21.44
C ALA A 175 -16.80 1.36 -21.66
N VAL A 176 -18.12 1.52 -21.56
CA VAL A 176 -18.79 2.83 -21.65
C VAL A 176 -18.39 3.73 -20.47
N ARG A 177 -18.40 3.22 -19.24
CA ARG A 177 -18.00 3.98 -18.03
C ARG A 177 -16.55 4.45 -18.11
N ILE A 178 -15.63 3.57 -18.53
CA ILE A 178 -14.21 3.87 -18.66
C ILE A 178 -13.99 4.91 -19.77
N ARG A 179 -14.70 4.78 -20.92
CA ARG A 179 -14.62 5.77 -22.00
C ARG A 179 -15.12 7.14 -21.54
N ALA A 180 -16.24 7.17 -20.83
CA ALA A 180 -16.82 8.41 -20.29
C ALA A 180 -15.92 9.07 -19.23
N SER A 181 -15.11 8.28 -18.51
CA SER A 181 -14.22 8.83 -17.46
C SER A 181 -13.05 9.63 -18.00
N ARG A 182 -12.65 9.42 -19.26
CA ARG A 182 -11.49 10.09 -19.86
C ARG A 182 -11.69 11.59 -20.09
N GLY A 183 -12.91 12.05 -20.34
CA GLY A 183 -13.23 13.47 -20.52
C GLY A 183 -12.37 14.20 -21.56
N GLY A 184 -11.84 13.50 -22.58
CA GLY A 184 -10.92 14.07 -23.58
C GLY A 184 -9.47 14.16 -23.14
N LEU A 185 -9.12 13.77 -21.92
CA LEU A 185 -7.74 13.78 -21.43
C LEU A 185 -6.93 12.61 -22.01
N GLU A 186 -5.70 12.88 -22.40
CA GLU A 186 -4.73 11.86 -22.79
C GLU A 186 -4.03 11.31 -21.56
N VAL A 187 -4.18 10.00 -21.34
CA VAL A 187 -3.44 9.28 -20.30
C VAL A 187 -2.33 8.49 -20.96
N ARG A 188 -1.09 8.74 -20.57
CA ARG A 188 0.12 8.13 -21.14
C ARG A 188 0.64 7.04 -20.22
N ASP A 189 1.21 5.98 -20.83
CA ASP A 189 2.06 5.03 -20.14
C ASP A 189 3.48 5.60 -20.10
N GLU A 190 4.06 5.63 -18.92
CA GLU A 190 5.45 6.05 -18.74
C GLU A 190 6.32 4.84 -18.35
N ASP A 191 7.54 4.82 -18.83
CA ASP A 191 8.53 3.86 -18.38
C ASP A 191 8.94 4.21 -16.93
N PRO A 192 8.75 3.32 -15.94
CA PRO A 192 9.15 3.57 -14.55
C PRO A 192 10.63 3.95 -14.38
N ALA A 193 11.49 3.60 -15.36
CA ALA A 193 12.91 3.95 -15.31
C ALA A 193 13.16 5.46 -15.52
N THR A 194 12.29 6.14 -16.25
CA THR A 194 12.48 7.54 -16.67
C THR A 194 11.31 8.45 -16.28
N ALA A 195 10.18 7.88 -15.84
CA ALA A 195 8.94 8.61 -15.58
C ALA A 195 9.09 9.74 -14.55
N PHE A 196 9.84 9.49 -13.48
CA PHE A 196 9.85 10.34 -12.29
C PHE A 196 10.83 11.51 -12.44
N ASP A 197 10.34 12.59 -13.05
CA ASP A 197 11.07 13.84 -13.28
C ASP A 197 10.66 14.95 -12.28
N GLU A 198 11.20 16.16 -12.43
CA GLU A 198 10.90 17.32 -11.59
C GLU A 198 9.43 17.75 -11.62
N ALA A 199 8.64 17.33 -12.61
CA ALA A 199 7.22 17.63 -12.64
C ALA A 199 6.47 16.92 -11.50
N PHE A 200 6.98 15.76 -11.03
CA PHE A 200 6.46 15.09 -9.84
C PHE A 200 6.75 15.88 -8.56
N ASP A 201 7.92 16.53 -8.48
CA ASP A 201 8.26 17.39 -7.33
C ASP A 201 7.30 18.57 -7.26
N ARG A 202 7.02 19.25 -8.40
CA ARG A 202 6.06 20.36 -8.48
C ARG A 202 4.64 19.92 -8.13
N LEU A 203 4.20 18.76 -8.61
CA LEU A 203 2.90 18.19 -8.26
C LEU A 203 2.81 17.91 -6.76
N PHE A 204 3.87 17.35 -6.17
CA PHE A 204 3.91 17.06 -4.73
C PHE A 204 3.86 18.34 -3.90
N GLU A 205 4.63 19.38 -4.26
CA GLU A 205 4.58 20.68 -3.55
C GLU A 205 3.17 21.30 -3.64
N SER A 206 2.53 21.26 -4.81
CA SER A 206 1.15 21.72 -4.97
C SER A 206 0.16 20.93 -4.10
N ALA A 207 0.31 19.60 -4.04
CA ALA A 207 -0.55 18.74 -3.24
C ALA A 207 -0.34 18.97 -1.73
N SER A 208 0.91 19.04 -1.29
CA SER A 208 1.27 19.22 0.13
C SER A 208 0.95 20.61 0.67
N ALA A 209 0.77 21.61 -0.20
CA ALA A 209 0.32 22.94 0.19
C ALA A 209 -1.15 22.97 0.65
N VAL A 210 -1.98 22.02 0.23
CA VAL A 210 -3.42 21.97 0.54
C VAL A 210 -3.85 20.76 1.35
N VAL A 211 -3.03 19.72 1.36
CA VAL A 211 -3.29 18.50 2.16
C VAL A 211 -2.44 18.58 3.42
N PRO A 212 -3.03 18.70 4.62
CA PRO A 212 -2.29 18.85 5.86
C PRO A 212 -1.33 17.68 6.17
N CYS A 213 -1.72 16.44 5.82
CA CYS A 213 -0.94 15.24 6.09
C CYS A 213 -0.84 14.36 4.84
N ILE A 214 0.36 14.24 4.27
CA ILE A 214 0.60 13.46 3.05
C ILE A 214 1.98 12.81 3.09
N ALA A 215 2.07 11.56 2.60
CA ALA A 215 3.36 10.91 2.40
C ALA A 215 4.16 11.61 1.29
N GLU A 216 5.49 11.61 1.40
CA GLU A 216 6.35 12.23 0.39
C GLU A 216 6.18 11.53 -0.98
N LYS A 217 6.09 12.36 -2.03
CA LYS A 217 5.90 11.92 -3.42
C LYS A 217 6.84 12.65 -4.37
N THR A 218 8.04 13.01 -3.85
CA THR A 218 9.10 13.61 -4.68
C THR A 218 9.60 12.62 -5.72
N SER A 219 10.14 13.14 -6.83
CA SER A 219 10.71 12.34 -7.93
C SER A 219 11.76 11.34 -7.42
N ALA A 220 12.62 11.76 -6.48
CA ALA A 220 13.63 10.92 -5.87
C ALA A 220 13.01 9.76 -5.06
N PHE A 221 11.97 10.05 -4.24
CA PHE A 221 11.28 9.06 -3.45
C PHE A 221 10.50 8.07 -4.33
N LEU A 222 9.75 8.58 -5.33
CA LEU A 222 8.97 7.74 -6.25
C LEU A 222 9.87 6.87 -7.14
N ARG A 223 11.05 7.37 -7.53
CA ARG A 223 12.06 6.59 -8.27
C ARG A 223 12.58 5.41 -7.46
N TRP A 224 12.85 5.60 -6.17
CA TRP A 224 13.18 4.50 -5.28
C TRP A 224 11.98 3.55 -5.13
N ARG A 225 10.79 4.10 -4.92
CA ARG A 225 9.58 3.33 -4.61
C ARG A 225 9.11 2.47 -5.76
N TYR A 226 9.17 2.99 -6.98
CA TYR A 226 8.52 2.43 -8.17
C TYR A 226 9.44 2.32 -9.39
N GLY A 227 10.63 2.86 -9.33
CA GLY A 227 11.59 2.84 -10.43
C GLY A 227 12.38 1.54 -10.54
N PRO A 228 13.49 1.55 -11.28
CA PRO A 228 14.36 0.38 -11.46
C PRO A 228 14.86 -0.15 -10.12
N GLY A 229 14.79 -1.47 -9.95
CA GLY A 229 15.25 -2.14 -8.73
C GLY A 229 14.17 -2.30 -7.66
N THR A 230 12.93 -1.86 -7.90
CA THR A 230 11.79 -2.31 -7.08
C THR A 230 11.62 -3.82 -7.19
N PRO A 231 11.31 -4.54 -6.10
CA PRO A 231 11.25 -6.00 -6.10
C PRO A 231 10.16 -6.59 -7.01
N ARG A 232 9.16 -5.81 -7.34
CA ARG A 232 8.06 -6.21 -8.25
C ARG A 232 7.77 -5.08 -9.22
N PRO A 233 7.60 -5.36 -10.51
CA PRO A 233 7.36 -4.34 -11.51
C PRO A 233 6.02 -3.64 -11.30
N VAL A 234 5.97 -2.38 -11.67
CA VAL A 234 4.77 -1.54 -11.68
C VAL A 234 4.58 -0.93 -13.06
N LYS A 235 3.40 -0.37 -13.31
CA LYS A 235 3.13 0.51 -14.44
C LYS A 235 2.79 1.90 -13.92
N VAL A 236 3.29 2.92 -14.60
CA VAL A 236 3.06 4.32 -14.28
C VAL A 236 2.21 4.94 -15.38
N LEU A 237 1.13 5.58 -14.99
CA LEU A 237 0.23 6.32 -15.87
C LEU A 237 0.32 7.79 -15.49
N THR A 238 0.34 8.68 -16.48
CA THR A 238 0.37 10.14 -16.27
C THR A 238 -0.66 10.85 -17.12
N VAL A 239 -1.10 12.01 -16.64
CA VAL A 239 -1.78 13.04 -17.44
C VAL A 239 -0.89 14.27 -17.41
N ARG A 240 -0.39 14.67 -18.58
CA ARG A 240 0.46 15.85 -18.74
C ARG A 240 -0.22 16.88 -19.64
N ALA A 241 0.06 18.14 -19.38
CA ALA A 241 -0.27 19.22 -20.30
C ALA A 241 0.69 19.25 -21.50
N THR A 242 0.39 20.09 -22.49
CA THR A 242 1.22 20.28 -23.69
C THR A 242 2.60 20.86 -23.40
N ASP A 243 2.72 21.63 -22.32
CA ASP A 243 3.99 22.19 -21.81
C ASP A 243 4.81 21.20 -20.98
N GLY A 244 4.32 19.95 -20.81
CA GLY A 244 4.98 18.90 -20.04
C GLY A 244 4.65 18.93 -18.54
N SER A 245 3.89 19.91 -18.03
CA SER A 245 3.46 19.93 -16.63
C SER A 245 2.61 18.71 -16.30
N LEU A 246 2.77 18.16 -15.08
CA LEU A 246 2.11 16.95 -14.63
C LEU A 246 0.83 17.29 -13.85
N HIS A 247 -0.33 16.95 -14.40
CA HIS A 247 -1.62 17.11 -13.72
C HIS A 247 -1.96 15.98 -12.76
N GLY A 248 -1.33 14.82 -12.91
CA GLY A 248 -1.53 13.69 -12.02
C GLY A 248 -0.94 12.41 -12.57
N TYR A 249 -0.83 11.41 -11.69
CA TYR A 249 -0.32 10.09 -12.03
C TYR A 249 -1.06 8.98 -11.28
N ALA A 250 -0.92 7.75 -11.78
CA ALA A 250 -1.32 6.55 -11.07
C ALA A 250 -0.25 5.47 -11.23
N VAL A 251 -0.05 4.69 -10.16
CA VAL A 251 0.85 3.53 -10.17
C VAL A 251 0.03 2.26 -9.97
N THR A 252 0.21 1.29 -10.85
CA THR A 252 -0.54 0.05 -10.82
C THR A 252 0.38 -1.16 -10.81
N ARG A 253 -0.11 -2.28 -10.25
CA ARG A 253 0.56 -3.58 -10.23
C ARG A 253 -0.44 -4.70 -10.44
N THR A 254 -0.06 -5.72 -11.20
CA THR A 254 -0.76 -6.98 -11.29
C THR A 254 0.05 -8.04 -10.57
N THR A 255 -0.58 -8.80 -9.68
CA THR A 255 0.07 -9.88 -8.94
C THR A 255 0.11 -11.18 -9.73
N GLY A 256 0.95 -12.14 -9.31
CA GLY A 256 0.98 -13.49 -9.89
C GLY A 256 -0.34 -14.26 -9.75
N SER A 257 -1.22 -13.86 -8.82
CA SER A 257 -2.58 -14.38 -8.68
C SER A 257 -3.61 -13.66 -9.55
N SER A 258 -3.18 -12.80 -10.48
CA SER A 258 -4.05 -12.00 -11.35
C SER A 258 -4.98 -11.03 -10.60
N GLU A 259 -4.57 -10.54 -9.44
CA GLU A 259 -5.20 -9.42 -8.78
C GLU A 259 -4.52 -8.11 -9.18
N GLY A 260 -5.29 -7.09 -9.52
CA GLY A 260 -4.80 -5.77 -9.86
C GLY A 260 -4.87 -4.83 -8.66
N PHE A 261 -3.83 -4.03 -8.46
CA PHE A 261 -3.77 -2.99 -7.44
C PHE A 261 -3.50 -1.63 -8.07
N ILE A 262 -4.23 -0.62 -7.64
CA ILE A 262 -3.84 0.77 -7.78
C ILE A 262 -3.12 1.12 -6.49
N LEU A 263 -1.78 1.26 -6.55
CA LEU A 263 -0.92 1.48 -5.40
C LEU A 263 -0.92 2.95 -4.98
N ASP A 264 -0.88 3.85 -5.97
CA ASP A 264 -0.88 5.29 -5.77
C ASP A 264 -1.71 5.95 -6.88
N LEU A 265 -2.44 7.00 -6.54
CA LEU A 265 -3.08 7.90 -7.47
C LEU A 265 -3.14 9.29 -6.85
N THR A 266 -2.41 10.22 -7.44
CA THR A 266 -2.28 11.60 -6.96
C THR A 266 -2.45 12.56 -8.12
N THR A 267 -3.20 13.64 -7.89
CA THR A 267 -3.46 14.69 -8.89
C THR A 267 -3.18 16.06 -8.31
N GLU A 268 -3.15 17.07 -9.17
CA GLU A 268 -3.29 18.45 -8.70
C GLU A 268 -4.57 18.61 -7.88
N PRO A 269 -4.58 19.52 -6.91
CA PRO A 269 -5.75 19.76 -6.05
C PRO A 269 -7.02 20.05 -6.86
N GLY A 270 -8.10 19.33 -6.54
CA GLY A 270 -9.41 19.56 -7.16
C GLY A 270 -9.58 18.99 -8.58
N ARG A 271 -8.53 18.47 -9.24
CA ARG A 271 -8.59 17.91 -10.60
C ARG A 271 -9.27 16.55 -10.64
N ARG A 272 -10.56 16.54 -10.35
CA ARG A 272 -11.38 15.31 -10.36
C ARG A 272 -11.54 14.72 -11.77
N ASP A 273 -11.42 15.51 -12.81
CA ASP A 273 -11.36 15.09 -14.20
C ASP A 273 -10.15 14.20 -14.45
N VAL A 274 -8.96 14.64 -14.00
CA VAL A 274 -7.70 13.90 -14.08
C VAL A 274 -7.78 12.61 -13.25
N ALA A 275 -8.28 12.71 -12.01
CA ALA A 275 -8.44 11.54 -11.15
C ALA A 275 -9.32 10.45 -11.79
N ARG A 276 -10.44 10.83 -12.42
CA ARG A 276 -11.31 9.89 -13.14
C ARG A 276 -10.66 9.31 -14.38
N ALA A 277 -9.93 10.12 -15.15
CA ALA A 277 -9.23 9.67 -16.35
C ALA A 277 -8.17 8.61 -15.99
N LEU A 278 -7.33 8.91 -14.99
CA LEU A 278 -6.30 7.98 -14.48
C LEU A 278 -6.92 6.71 -13.92
N LEU A 279 -7.96 6.82 -13.11
CA LEU A 279 -8.65 5.67 -12.52
C LEU A 279 -9.27 4.77 -13.60
N GLY A 280 -9.93 5.34 -14.59
CA GLY A 280 -10.51 4.58 -15.71
C GLY A 280 -9.45 3.88 -16.55
N GLU A 281 -8.35 4.57 -16.86
CA GLU A 281 -7.25 3.99 -17.62
C GLU A 281 -6.51 2.90 -16.83
N ALA A 282 -6.28 3.11 -15.52
CA ALA A 282 -5.71 2.11 -14.62
C ALA A 282 -6.53 0.81 -14.64
N VAL A 283 -7.85 0.92 -14.52
CA VAL A 283 -8.77 -0.24 -14.62
C VAL A 283 -8.64 -0.93 -15.96
N ARG A 284 -8.59 -0.16 -17.08
CA ARG A 284 -8.44 -0.70 -18.44
C ARG A 284 -7.11 -1.44 -18.62
N ARG A 285 -6.00 -0.91 -18.08
CA ARG A 285 -4.67 -1.55 -18.15
C ARG A 285 -4.63 -2.83 -17.35
N LEU A 286 -5.10 -2.81 -16.12
CA LEU A 286 -5.18 -3.99 -15.26
C LEU A 286 -6.04 -5.10 -15.89
N TRP A 287 -7.13 -4.72 -16.56
CA TRP A 287 -7.92 -5.70 -17.32
C TRP A 287 -7.14 -6.32 -18.48
N ARG A 288 -6.37 -5.52 -19.24
CA ARG A 288 -5.48 -6.03 -20.30
C ARG A 288 -4.41 -6.97 -19.76
N ASP A 289 -3.93 -6.70 -18.55
CA ASP A 289 -2.98 -7.54 -17.83
C ASP A 289 -3.65 -8.78 -17.19
N ARG A 290 -4.91 -9.08 -17.57
CA ARG A 290 -5.65 -10.24 -17.10
C ARG A 290 -5.99 -10.24 -15.61
N ALA A 291 -6.01 -9.09 -14.97
CA ALA A 291 -6.54 -9.00 -13.61
C ALA A 291 -8.04 -9.32 -13.59
N PHE A 292 -8.49 -10.18 -12.68
CA PHE A 292 -9.91 -10.48 -12.50
C PHE A 292 -10.60 -9.52 -11.53
N VAL A 293 -9.83 -8.82 -10.71
CA VAL A 293 -10.30 -7.85 -9.71
C VAL A 293 -9.30 -6.69 -9.61
N VAL A 294 -9.78 -5.49 -9.39
CA VAL A 294 -8.97 -4.31 -9.07
C VAL A 294 -9.27 -3.86 -7.64
N ARG A 295 -8.22 -3.60 -6.89
CA ARG A 295 -8.27 -3.07 -5.53
C ARG A 295 -7.64 -1.69 -5.47
N TYR A 296 -8.33 -0.75 -4.84
CA TYR A 296 -7.80 0.56 -4.51
C TYR A 296 -8.09 0.84 -3.04
N ARG A 297 -7.05 1.13 -2.27
CA ARG A 297 -7.13 1.38 -0.83
C ARG A 297 -6.52 2.73 -0.53
N SER A 298 -7.32 3.63 0.04
CA SER A 298 -6.89 5.01 0.28
C SER A 298 -7.70 5.68 1.39
N LEU A 299 -7.16 6.73 1.96
CA LEU A 299 -7.91 7.83 2.57
C LEU A 299 -8.07 8.89 1.48
N PRO A 300 -9.31 9.16 1.02
CA PRO A 300 -9.53 10.10 -0.08
C PRO A 300 -9.32 11.55 0.37
N SER A 301 -8.81 12.37 -0.54
CA SER A 301 -8.56 13.78 -0.32
C SER A 301 -8.85 14.61 -1.59
N VAL A 302 -8.54 15.90 -1.56
CA VAL A 302 -8.68 16.79 -2.73
C VAL A 302 -7.71 16.46 -3.87
N VAL A 303 -6.69 15.63 -3.62
CA VAL A 303 -5.67 15.22 -4.60
C VAL A 303 -5.82 13.75 -5.03
N SER A 304 -6.93 13.09 -4.67
CA SER A 304 -7.19 11.70 -5.00
C SER A 304 -8.65 11.47 -5.40
N PRO A 305 -9.02 10.31 -5.99
CA PRO A 305 -10.41 10.02 -6.34
C PRO A 305 -11.32 10.02 -5.11
N SER A 306 -12.46 10.68 -5.24
CA SER A 306 -13.51 10.58 -4.22
C SER A 306 -14.28 9.25 -4.30
N VAL A 307 -15.03 8.92 -3.25
CA VAL A 307 -15.96 7.79 -3.22
C VAL A 307 -16.93 7.81 -4.41
N ASN A 308 -17.40 9.00 -4.80
CA ASN A 308 -18.28 9.16 -5.96
C ASN A 308 -17.57 8.87 -7.29
N ASP A 309 -16.31 9.27 -7.45
CA ASP A 309 -15.55 8.98 -8.66
C ASP A 309 -15.30 7.47 -8.81
N LEU A 310 -14.97 6.81 -7.71
CA LEU A 310 -14.83 5.35 -7.66
C LEU A 310 -16.16 4.65 -8.01
N GLY A 311 -17.27 5.09 -7.44
CA GLY A 311 -18.59 4.55 -7.71
C GLY A 311 -19.02 4.69 -9.19
N ARG A 312 -18.71 5.82 -9.82
CA ARG A 312 -18.99 6.06 -11.25
C ARG A 312 -18.27 5.09 -12.17
N ILE A 313 -17.04 4.68 -11.81
CA ILE A 313 -16.24 3.70 -12.56
C ILE A 313 -16.63 2.26 -12.19
N GLY A 314 -17.50 2.08 -11.21
CA GLY A 314 -18.05 0.77 -10.83
C GLY A 314 -17.31 0.07 -9.71
N PHE A 315 -16.47 0.78 -8.95
CA PHE A 315 -15.97 0.27 -7.69
C PHE A 315 -17.07 0.12 -6.66
N ARG A 316 -16.91 -0.83 -5.76
CA ARG A 316 -17.77 -1.10 -4.62
C ARG A 316 -16.94 -1.10 -3.33
N PHE A 317 -17.59 -0.85 -2.21
CA PHE A 317 -16.96 -0.83 -0.89
C PHE A 317 -17.47 -2.01 -0.08
N PRO A 318 -16.62 -2.98 0.30
CA PRO A 318 -16.97 -4.07 1.21
C PRO A 318 -17.39 -3.49 2.56
N GLY A 319 -18.55 -3.90 3.07
CA GLY A 319 -19.08 -3.40 4.35
C GLY A 319 -20.15 -2.32 4.25
N GLY A 320 -20.44 -1.77 3.06
CA GLY A 320 -21.59 -0.91 2.85
C GLY A 320 -22.92 -1.71 2.80
N SER A 321 -24.04 -1.06 3.16
CA SER A 321 -25.40 -1.64 3.17
C SER A 321 -25.87 -2.21 1.82
N ARG A 322 -25.14 -1.98 0.74
CA ARG A 322 -25.32 -2.58 -0.58
C ARG A 322 -24.25 -3.65 -0.81
N GLY A 323 -24.29 -4.72 0.02
CA GLY A 323 -23.39 -5.86 0.02
C GLY A 323 -22.98 -6.32 -1.38
N ILE A 324 -21.68 -6.58 -1.56
CA ILE A 324 -21.10 -6.60 -2.89
C ILE A 324 -21.26 -7.89 -3.59
N LEU A 325 -21.23 -8.95 -2.92
CA LEU A 325 -21.45 -10.29 -3.46
C LEU A 325 -21.78 -11.21 -2.29
N PRO A 326 -22.81 -12.06 -2.41
CA PRO A 326 -23.08 -13.08 -1.39
C PRO A 326 -21.84 -13.94 -1.17
N GLY A 327 -21.41 -14.08 0.09
CA GLY A 327 -20.28 -14.93 0.46
C GLY A 327 -18.89 -14.27 0.40
N ALA A 328 -18.76 -12.98 0.10
CA ALA A 328 -17.50 -12.28 0.24
C ALA A 328 -17.10 -12.24 1.73
N ARG A 329 -15.99 -12.90 2.09
CA ARG A 329 -15.39 -12.70 3.42
C ARG A 329 -14.99 -11.23 3.54
N PRO A 330 -15.25 -10.57 4.68
CA PRO A 330 -14.76 -9.23 4.90
C PRO A 330 -13.23 -9.24 4.70
N GLU A 331 -12.74 -8.34 3.86
CA GLU A 331 -11.30 -8.14 3.74
C GLU A 331 -10.79 -7.59 5.06
N ARG A 332 -9.59 -8.01 5.44
CA ARG A 332 -8.92 -7.45 6.60
C ARG A 332 -8.78 -5.95 6.39
N GLN A 333 -9.28 -5.17 7.32
CA GLN A 333 -9.20 -3.72 7.27
C GLN A 333 -7.74 -3.28 7.49
N LEU A 334 -7.27 -2.35 6.67
CA LEU A 334 -6.04 -1.62 6.91
C LEU A 334 -6.39 -0.36 7.70
N GLU A 335 -5.70 -0.11 8.78
CA GLU A 335 -5.94 1.02 9.67
C GLU A 335 -4.67 1.84 9.82
N LEU A 336 -4.77 3.15 9.55
CA LEU A 336 -3.69 4.10 9.77
C LEU A 336 -3.60 4.40 11.25
N ALA A 337 -2.41 4.27 11.82
CA ALA A 337 -2.10 4.61 13.20
C ALA A 337 -0.82 5.43 13.25
N ILE A 338 -0.76 6.36 14.20
CA ILE A 338 0.35 7.31 14.34
C ILE A 338 0.79 7.45 15.78
N ARG A 339 2.07 7.78 15.96
CA ARG A 339 2.64 8.34 17.19
C ARG A 339 3.71 9.33 16.76
N LEU A 340 3.55 10.59 17.14
CA LEU A 340 4.50 11.65 16.80
C LEU A 340 5.01 12.29 18.09
N ALA A 341 6.30 12.60 18.12
CA ALA A 341 6.95 13.21 19.27
C ALA A 341 6.53 14.68 19.44
N ASP A 342 6.30 15.38 18.32
CA ASP A 342 5.81 16.75 18.35
C ASP A 342 4.29 16.79 18.57
N PRO A 343 3.79 17.42 19.67
CA PRO A 343 2.36 17.48 19.97
C PRO A 343 1.52 18.22 18.93
N ALA A 344 2.06 19.24 18.28
CA ALA A 344 1.34 20.02 17.26
C ALA A 344 1.12 19.17 16.00
N SER A 345 2.16 18.49 15.54
CA SER A 345 2.07 17.53 14.44
C SER A 345 1.12 16.37 14.78
N LEU A 346 1.16 15.86 16.01
CA LEU A 346 0.24 14.81 16.45
C LEU A 346 -1.22 15.27 16.44
N ALA A 347 -1.50 16.46 16.95
CA ALA A 347 -2.85 17.02 16.97
C ALA A 347 -3.41 17.21 15.55
N ALA A 348 -2.59 17.74 14.63
CA ALA A 348 -2.99 17.89 13.24
C ALA A 348 -3.21 16.55 12.53
N ALA A 349 -2.34 15.58 12.78
CA ALA A 349 -2.40 14.26 12.14
C ALA A 349 -3.46 13.35 12.75
N ALA A 350 -4.06 13.70 13.90
CA ALA A 350 -5.12 12.94 14.53
C ALA A 350 -6.47 13.04 13.78
N ASP A 351 -6.65 14.05 12.92
CA ASP A 351 -7.85 14.20 12.11
C ASP A 351 -7.74 13.38 10.83
N PRO A 352 -8.62 12.38 10.60
CA PRO A 352 -8.60 11.58 9.38
C PRO A 352 -8.85 12.39 8.09
N GLU A 353 -9.56 13.52 8.16
CA GLU A 353 -9.82 14.36 7.00
C GLU A 353 -8.60 15.17 6.54
N HIS A 354 -7.59 15.28 7.39
CA HIS A 354 -6.32 15.89 7.04
C HIS A 354 -5.43 15.02 6.16
N TRP A 355 -5.74 13.74 6.01
CA TRP A 355 -4.87 12.79 5.34
C TRP A 355 -5.20 12.58 3.87
N SER A 356 -4.14 12.55 3.06
CA SER A 356 -4.11 11.86 1.78
C SER A 356 -3.19 10.66 1.91
N TYR A 357 -3.75 9.46 1.80
CA TYR A 357 -2.98 8.23 1.98
C TYR A 357 -3.44 7.16 0.99
N ASN A 358 -2.49 6.57 0.29
CA ASN A 358 -2.70 5.45 -0.62
C ASN A 358 -2.03 4.18 -0.07
N LEU A 359 -2.41 3.00 -0.56
CA LEU A 359 -1.74 1.75 -0.20
C LEU A 359 -0.22 1.82 -0.44
N GLY A 360 0.20 2.52 -1.51
CA GLY A 360 1.58 2.73 -1.87
C GLY A 360 2.38 3.59 -0.90
N ASP A 361 1.75 4.34 -0.03
CA ASP A 361 2.41 5.22 0.93
C ASP A 361 2.96 4.47 2.16
N GLY A 362 2.49 3.24 2.41
CA GLY A 362 2.87 2.44 3.57
C GLY A 362 3.56 1.12 3.26
N GLU A 363 3.93 0.44 4.32
CA GLU A 363 4.63 -0.85 4.31
C GLU A 363 3.81 -1.99 3.73
N ALA A 364 2.48 -1.93 3.84
CA ALA A 364 1.60 -2.98 3.32
C ALA A 364 1.81 -3.23 1.82
N SER A 365 2.24 -2.21 1.06
CA SER A 365 2.55 -2.34 -0.37
C SER A 365 3.91 -2.98 -0.65
N PHE A 366 4.84 -3.02 0.32
CA PHE A 366 6.13 -3.72 0.16
C PHE A 366 5.91 -5.21 -0.10
N TRP A 367 4.89 -5.76 0.52
CA TRP A 367 4.58 -7.18 0.56
C TRP A 367 3.42 -7.58 -0.36
N VAL A 368 2.94 -6.69 -1.22
CA VAL A 368 2.01 -7.05 -2.32
C VAL A 368 2.80 -7.87 -3.34
N PRO A 369 2.46 -9.17 -3.52
CA PRO A 369 3.24 -10.11 -4.33
C PRO A 369 3.18 -9.81 -5.82
#